data_e67c004cb9916154028c7a9ab93c9407
#
_entry.id   e67c004cb9916154028c7a9ab93c9407
#
_cell.length_a   1.000
_cell.length_b   1.000
_cell.length_c   1.000
_cell.angle_alpha   90.00
_cell.angle_beta   90.00
_cell.angle_gamma   90.00
#
_symmetry.space_group_name_H-M   'P 1'
#
loop_
_entity.id
_entity.type
_entity.pdbx_description
1 polymer ?
#
loop_
_entity_poly.entity_id
_entity_poly.type
_entity_poly.pdbx_seq_one_letter_code
_entity_poly.pdbx_strand_id
1 'polypeptide(L)'
;GSALTVRHADTKYKPVSLPPGVIRFQMKRRTMTPILENEAASLFVLNGFAEGVNDLRLVEFHSKANALTDASMEIVAAVSEDHGSGIIIHNDAQHFSAGVDLNAFRNYIERKDWNGIDAFLRRFQDAVCKLKYTPVPVIGAPSGLAAGGGFEVLAHCDKLVVHTNSVMGLVESAVGVVPSGGGIKETYLRWFNETHSWE
;
A
#
# COMPACT_ATOMS: atom_id res chain seq x y z
N GLY A 1 19.76 16.46 -0.81
CA GLY A 1 18.46 16.02 -1.24
C GLY A 1 18.39 15.91 -2.75
N SER A 2 18.11 14.71 -3.32
CA SER A 2 17.99 14.54 -4.76
C SER A 2 16.63 15.05 -5.21
N ALA A 3 16.58 16.19 -5.87
CA ALA A 3 15.47 16.52 -6.74
C ALA A 3 15.27 15.35 -7.73
N LEU A 4 14.04 15.15 -8.19
CA LEU A 4 13.81 14.25 -9.31
C LEU A 4 14.66 14.76 -10.48
N THR A 5 15.60 13.93 -10.95
CA THR A 5 16.55 14.35 -11.99
C THR A 5 16.61 13.33 -13.10
N VAL A 6 16.85 13.79 -14.31
CA VAL A 6 17.10 12.96 -15.48
C VAL A 6 18.54 13.14 -15.95
N ARG A 7 19.18 12.05 -16.34
CA ARG A 7 20.54 12.10 -16.92
C ARG A 7 20.44 12.54 -18.38
N HIS A 8 21.12 13.62 -18.69
CA HIS A 8 21.25 14.09 -20.07
C HIS A 8 22.49 13.49 -20.78
N ALA A 9 22.53 13.62 -22.09
CA ALA A 9 23.64 13.12 -22.92
C ALA A 9 25.01 13.72 -22.55
N ASP A 10 25.01 14.92 -21.92
CA ASP A 10 26.19 15.58 -21.38
C ASP A 10 26.66 15.02 -20.01
N THR A 11 26.12 13.89 -19.59
CA THR A 11 26.38 13.20 -18.31
C THR A 11 25.95 13.98 -17.05
N LYS A 12 25.33 15.14 -17.19
CA LYS A 12 24.84 15.92 -16.07
C LYS A 12 23.41 15.54 -15.71
N TYR A 13 23.10 15.55 -14.41
CA TYR A 13 21.76 15.40 -13.92
C TYR A 13 21.06 16.75 -13.90
N LYS A 14 19.93 16.87 -14.59
CA LYS A 14 19.11 18.06 -14.58
C LYS A 14 17.81 17.79 -13.82
N PRO A 15 17.29 18.80 -13.07
CA PRO A 15 15.98 18.67 -12.44
C PRO A 15 14.90 18.39 -13.50
N VAL A 16 13.99 17.49 -13.19
CA VAL A 16 12.78 17.26 -14.01
C VAL A 16 11.76 18.32 -13.62
N SER A 17 11.35 19.13 -14.59
CA SER A 17 10.21 20.01 -14.42
C SER A 17 8.92 19.20 -14.47
N LEU A 18 8.13 19.23 -13.41
CA LEU A 18 6.81 18.62 -13.40
C LEU A 18 5.79 19.57 -14.01
N PRO A 19 4.78 19.07 -14.72
CA PRO A 19 3.67 19.90 -15.17
C PRO A 19 2.96 20.60 -14.01
N PRO A 20 2.33 21.78 -14.24
CA PRO A 20 1.55 22.44 -13.21
C PRO A 20 0.48 21.49 -12.60
N GLY A 21 0.38 21.49 -11.28
CA GLY A 21 -0.58 20.64 -10.56
C GLY A 21 -0.13 19.20 -10.30
N VAL A 22 1.00 18.76 -10.88
CA VAL A 22 1.57 17.44 -10.56
C VAL A 22 2.36 17.50 -9.26
N ILE A 23 1.93 16.73 -8.28
CA ILE A 23 2.57 16.59 -6.98
C ILE A 23 3.19 15.20 -6.89
N ARG A 24 4.50 15.14 -6.58
CA ARG A 24 5.19 13.88 -6.26
C ARG A 24 5.42 13.83 -4.75
N PHE A 25 4.92 12.77 -4.13
CA PHE A 25 5.04 12.60 -2.68
C PHE A 25 6.51 12.61 -2.22
N GLN A 26 7.40 11.92 -2.92
CA GLN A 26 8.84 11.89 -2.60
C GLN A 26 9.50 13.28 -2.54
N MET A 27 8.99 14.24 -3.30
CA MET A 27 9.53 15.62 -3.25
C MET A 27 9.19 16.31 -1.93
N LYS A 28 8.06 15.99 -1.33
CA LYS A 28 7.58 16.55 -0.07
C LYS A 28 7.91 15.69 1.15
N ARG A 29 8.05 14.39 0.95
CA ARG A 29 8.30 13.39 2.01
C ARG A 29 9.45 13.81 2.95
N ARG A 30 10.49 14.45 2.42
CA ARG A 30 11.66 14.90 3.20
C ARG A 30 11.41 16.06 4.14
N THR A 31 10.38 16.85 3.87
CA THR A 31 9.96 17.99 4.71
C THR A 31 8.83 17.61 5.64
N MET A 32 8.37 16.37 5.57
CA MET A 32 7.28 15.85 6.39
C MET A 32 7.83 14.93 7.47
N THR A 33 7.26 15.03 8.65
CA THR A 33 7.52 14.10 9.75
C THR A 33 6.37 13.12 9.82
N PRO A 34 6.62 11.80 9.80
CA PRO A 34 5.57 10.81 10.03
C PRO A 34 5.05 10.95 11.47
N ILE A 35 3.76 10.71 11.66
CA ILE A 35 3.16 10.62 13.00
C ILE A 35 3.35 9.25 13.62
N LEU A 36 3.57 8.24 12.79
CA LEU A 36 3.96 6.89 13.17
C LEU A 36 4.90 6.32 12.11
N GLU A 37 5.96 5.66 12.51
CA GLU A 37 6.93 5.05 11.61
C GLU A 37 7.57 3.83 12.27
N ASN A 38 7.80 2.79 11.47
CA ASN A 38 8.62 1.64 11.83
C ASN A 38 9.53 1.27 10.65
N GLU A 39 10.20 0.12 10.71
CA GLU A 39 11.15 -0.32 9.69
C GLU A 39 10.51 -0.64 8.33
N ALA A 40 9.19 -0.75 8.24
CA ALA A 40 8.49 -1.21 7.03
C ALA A 40 7.50 -0.21 6.45
N ALA A 41 6.97 0.70 7.25
CA ALA A 41 5.96 1.65 6.80
C ALA A 41 5.96 2.93 7.63
N SER A 42 5.38 3.98 7.06
CA SER A 42 5.20 5.30 7.70
C SER A 42 3.77 5.79 7.51
N LEU A 43 3.26 6.49 8.51
CA LEU A 43 1.97 7.17 8.50
C LEU A 43 2.18 8.69 8.57
N PHE A 44 1.62 9.41 7.63
CA PHE A 44 1.71 10.87 7.53
C PHE A 44 0.33 11.52 7.62
N VAL A 45 0.32 12.77 8.10
CA VAL A 45 -0.83 13.66 7.96
C VAL A 45 -0.60 14.59 6.76
N LEU A 46 -1.55 14.63 5.85
CA LEU A 46 -1.54 15.55 4.71
C LEU A 46 -2.44 16.74 5.01
N ASN A 47 -1.82 17.86 5.37
CA ASN A 47 -2.49 19.15 5.56
C ASN A 47 -1.96 20.16 4.54
N GLY A 48 -2.86 20.84 3.81
CA GLY A 48 -2.46 21.87 2.85
C GLY A 48 -1.58 21.34 1.71
N PHE A 49 -1.64 20.05 1.43
CA PHE A 49 -0.88 19.42 0.36
C PHE A 49 -1.38 19.84 -1.03
N ALA A 50 -2.68 20.08 -1.12
CA ALA A 50 -3.37 20.73 -2.22
C ALA A 50 -4.55 21.53 -1.65
N GLU A 51 -5.14 22.41 -2.47
CA GLU A 51 -6.33 23.18 -2.07
C GLU A 51 -7.47 22.23 -1.68
N GLY A 52 -8.05 22.48 -0.51
CA GLY A 52 -9.14 21.64 0.03
C GLY A 52 -8.70 20.32 0.67
N VAL A 53 -7.41 19.98 0.64
CA VAL A 53 -6.88 18.76 1.25
C VAL A 53 -6.38 19.04 2.66
N ASN A 54 -7.17 18.62 3.64
CA ASN A 54 -6.82 18.76 5.06
C ASN A 54 -7.14 17.46 5.80
N ASP A 55 -6.30 17.15 6.78
CA ASP A 55 -6.46 16.04 7.72
C ASP A 55 -6.61 14.66 7.05
N LEU A 56 -5.96 14.45 5.90
CA LEU A 56 -5.84 13.13 5.32
C LEU A 56 -4.70 12.34 5.95
N ARG A 57 -4.83 11.04 5.96
CA ARG A 57 -3.77 10.10 6.34
C ARG A 57 -3.16 9.49 5.09
N LEU A 58 -1.84 9.40 5.07
CA LEU A 58 -1.10 8.70 4.01
C LEU A 58 -0.26 7.59 4.62
N VAL A 59 -0.49 6.36 4.16
CA VAL A 59 0.37 5.21 4.44
C VAL A 59 1.35 5.02 3.29
N GLU A 60 2.64 4.98 3.62
CA GLU A 60 3.74 4.67 2.71
C GLU A 60 4.44 3.38 3.17
N PHE A 61 4.58 2.39 2.30
CA PHE A 61 5.44 1.24 2.55
C PHE A 61 6.85 1.54 2.05
N HIS A 62 7.88 1.14 2.81
CA HIS A 62 9.28 1.41 2.47
C HIS A 62 10.24 0.28 2.87
N SER A 63 9.71 -0.91 3.16
CA SER A 63 10.52 -2.13 3.28
C SER A 63 11.22 -2.46 1.96
N LYS A 64 12.13 -3.44 1.95
CA LYS A 64 12.74 -3.92 0.72
C LYS A 64 11.67 -4.42 -0.26
N ALA A 65 11.64 -3.85 -1.48
CA ALA A 65 10.61 -4.10 -2.50
C ALA A 65 9.17 -3.83 -2.00
N ASN A 66 9.01 -3.06 -0.93
CA ASN A 66 7.75 -2.80 -0.24
C ASN A 66 7.00 -4.10 0.12
N ALA A 67 7.77 -5.15 0.47
CA ALA A 67 7.22 -6.40 0.96
C ALA A 67 6.50 -6.18 2.28
N LEU A 68 5.33 -6.78 2.43
CA LEU A 68 4.49 -6.62 3.61
C LEU A 68 4.94 -7.56 4.73
N THR A 69 5.14 -6.99 5.89
CA THR A 69 5.52 -7.64 7.13
C THR A 69 4.51 -7.36 8.22
N ASP A 70 4.66 -7.97 9.40
CA ASP A 70 3.88 -7.58 10.58
C ASP A 70 3.96 -6.07 10.85
N ALA A 71 5.14 -5.48 10.75
CA ALA A 71 5.35 -4.05 10.94
C ALA A 71 4.58 -3.19 9.93
N SER A 72 4.50 -3.61 8.66
CA SER A 72 3.65 -2.93 7.66
C SER A 72 2.19 -2.96 8.07
N MET A 73 1.71 -4.11 8.54
CA MET A 73 0.31 -4.30 8.90
C MET A 73 -0.07 -3.60 10.21
N GLU A 74 0.88 -3.37 11.11
CA GLU A 74 0.69 -2.51 12.29
C GLU A 74 0.35 -1.07 11.88
N ILE A 75 1.03 -0.51 10.88
CA ILE A 75 0.71 0.83 10.37
C ILE A 75 -0.65 0.86 9.67
N VAL A 76 -0.99 -0.19 8.90
CA VAL A 76 -2.31 -0.32 8.26
C VAL A 76 -3.43 -0.43 9.31
N ALA A 77 -3.20 -1.15 10.40
CA ALA A 77 -4.16 -1.21 11.50
C ALA A 77 -4.29 0.13 12.23
N ALA A 78 -3.16 0.79 12.51
CA ALA A 78 -3.13 2.07 13.22
C ALA A 78 -3.85 3.18 12.45
N VAL A 79 -3.69 3.28 11.13
CA VAL A 79 -4.39 4.29 10.32
C VAL A 79 -5.90 4.11 10.34
N SER A 80 -6.38 2.90 10.55
CA SER A 80 -7.82 2.63 10.67
C SER A 80 -8.42 3.17 11.98
N GLU A 81 -7.59 3.41 12.99
CA GLU A 81 -7.99 4.00 14.27
C GLU A 81 -7.77 5.52 14.29
N ASP A 82 -6.72 6.03 13.65
CA ASP A 82 -6.44 7.46 13.43
C ASP A 82 -6.54 7.79 11.93
N HIS A 83 -7.75 7.77 11.40
CA HIS A 83 -8.03 7.84 9.96
C HIS A 83 -8.18 9.27 9.40
N GLY A 84 -8.25 10.31 10.26
CA GLY A 84 -8.53 11.67 9.82
C GLY A 84 -9.83 11.79 9.04
N SER A 85 -9.82 12.59 7.98
CA SER A 85 -10.96 12.76 7.05
C SER A 85 -10.95 11.78 5.88
N GLY A 86 -9.89 10.98 5.72
CA GLY A 86 -9.73 9.97 4.67
C GLY A 86 -8.33 9.39 4.66
N ILE A 87 -8.19 8.21 4.05
CA ILE A 87 -6.94 7.46 4.01
C ILE A 87 -6.48 7.31 2.56
N ILE A 88 -5.20 7.52 2.32
CA ILE A 88 -4.53 7.22 1.06
C ILE A 88 -3.44 6.20 1.33
N ILE A 89 -3.38 5.14 0.53
CA ILE A 89 -2.28 4.18 0.55
C ILE A 89 -1.50 4.33 -0.76
N HIS A 90 -0.28 4.85 -0.67
CA HIS A 90 0.52 5.18 -1.84
C HIS A 90 2.01 5.07 -1.56
N ASN A 91 2.75 4.56 -2.53
CA ASN A 91 4.21 4.59 -2.55
C ASN A 91 4.68 5.31 -3.82
N ASP A 92 5.48 6.33 -3.70
CA ASP A 92 6.16 6.96 -4.82
C ASP A 92 7.49 6.22 -5.12
N ALA A 93 7.39 4.90 -5.27
CA ALA A 93 8.48 3.96 -5.54
C ALA A 93 8.27 3.25 -6.88
N GLN A 94 9.25 2.42 -7.29
CA GLN A 94 9.15 1.62 -8.52
C GLN A 94 7.99 0.62 -8.48
N HIS A 95 7.70 0.09 -7.29
CA HIS A 95 6.62 -0.87 -7.05
C HIS A 95 5.78 -0.44 -5.86
N PHE A 96 4.49 -0.68 -5.92
CA PHE A 96 3.60 -0.49 -4.79
C PHE A 96 3.92 -1.50 -3.69
N SER A 97 3.91 -2.78 -4.01
CA SER A 97 4.32 -3.86 -3.10
C SER A 97 4.56 -5.16 -3.85
N ALA A 98 5.62 -5.86 -3.50
CA ALA A 98 5.90 -7.21 -4.00
C ALA A 98 5.06 -8.31 -3.31
N GLY A 99 4.15 -7.95 -2.41
CA GLY A 99 3.36 -8.87 -1.61
C GLY A 99 3.97 -9.15 -0.25
N VAL A 100 3.51 -10.20 0.41
CA VAL A 100 3.99 -10.59 1.74
C VAL A 100 5.46 -11.06 1.68
N ASP A 101 6.23 -10.73 2.71
CA ASP A 101 7.63 -11.19 2.82
C ASP A 101 7.68 -12.72 3.04
N LEU A 102 7.99 -13.44 1.97
CA LEU A 102 8.09 -14.88 1.96
C LEU A 102 9.22 -15.42 2.86
N ASN A 103 10.22 -14.61 3.21
CA ASN A 103 11.28 -15.05 4.13
C ASN A 103 10.74 -15.25 5.55
N ALA A 104 9.77 -14.44 5.96
CA ALA A 104 9.10 -14.64 7.25
C ALA A 104 8.36 -15.98 7.28
N PHE A 105 7.62 -16.31 6.23
CA PHE A 105 6.95 -17.61 6.10
C PHE A 105 7.92 -18.78 6.08
N ARG A 106 9.01 -18.65 5.33
CA ARG A 106 10.05 -19.68 5.30
C ARG A 106 10.60 -20.00 6.68
N ASN A 107 10.87 -18.97 7.47
CA ASN A 107 11.36 -19.12 8.84
C ASN A 107 10.36 -19.86 9.74
N TYR A 108 9.06 -19.58 9.62
CA TYR A 108 8.01 -20.32 10.34
C TYR A 108 7.96 -21.79 9.91
N ILE A 109 8.01 -22.06 8.59
CA ILE A 109 7.99 -23.43 8.04
C ILE A 109 9.19 -24.24 8.53
N GLU A 110 10.40 -23.69 8.46
CA GLU A 110 11.64 -24.34 8.92
C GLU A 110 11.60 -24.70 10.40
N ARG A 111 10.94 -23.85 11.21
CA ARG A 111 10.74 -24.10 12.66
C ARG A 111 9.50 -24.94 12.97
N LYS A 112 8.70 -25.28 11.96
CA LYS A 112 7.38 -25.92 12.12
C LYS A 112 6.43 -25.13 13.02
N ASP A 113 6.55 -23.81 13.01
CA ASP A 113 5.73 -22.90 13.80
C ASP A 113 4.45 -22.53 13.05
N TRP A 114 3.53 -23.46 13.00
CA TRP A 114 2.22 -23.29 12.35
C TRP A 114 1.36 -22.22 13.06
N ASN A 115 1.52 -22.10 14.38
CA ASN A 115 0.81 -21.07 15.14
C ASN A 115 1.31 -19.66 14.78
N GLY A 116 2.61 -19.50 14.51
CA GLY A 116 3.18 -18.24 14.03
C GLY A 116 2.61 -17.85 12.67
N ILE A 117 2.44 -18.81 11.75
CA ILE A 117 1.78 -18.55 10.44
C ILE A 117 0.32 -18.13 10.65
N ASP A 118 -0.46 -18.87 11.44
CA ASP A 118 -1.86 -18.54 11.71
C ASP A 118 -1.98 -17.15 12.34
N ALA A 119 -1.15 -16.84 13.32
CA ALA A 119 -1.13 -15.53 13.97
C ALA A 119 -0.78 -14.39 12.99
N PHE A 120 0.20 -14.58 12.09
CA PHE A 120 0.53 -13.61 11.05
C PHE A 120 -0.67 -13.38 10.12
N LEU A 121 -1.29 -14.46 9.62
CA LEU A 121 -2.43 -14.36 8.70
C LEU A 121 -3.62 -13.66 9.36
N ARG A 122 -3.91 -13.95 10.63
CA ARG A 122 -4.97 -13.24 11.37
C ARG A 122 -4.67 -11.76 11.50
N ARG A 123 -3.45 -11.36 11.89
CA ARG A 123 -3.08 -9.94 11.98
C ARG A 123 -3.23 -9.22 10.63
N PHE A 124 -2.81 -9.88 9.55
CA PHE A 124 -2.98 -9.33 8.20
C PHE A 124 -4.47 -9.13 7.87
N GLN A 125 -5.28 -10.18 8.02
CA GLN A 125 -6.72 -10.13 7.77
C GLN A 125 -7.43 -9.09 8.64
N ASP A 126 -7.09 -9.02 9.91
CA ASP A 126 -7.67 -8.04 10.85
C ASP A 126 -7.32 -6.60 10.42
N ALA A 127 -6.07 -6.34 10.03
CA ALA A 127 -5.64 -5.02 9.60
C ALA A 127 -6.37 -4.55 8.34
N VAL A 128 -6.46 -5.39 7.30
CA VAL A 128 -7.18 -5.02 6.07
C VAL A 128 -8.70 -4.97 6.26
N CYS A 129 -9.25 -5.78 7.18
CA CYS A 129 -10.65 -5.72 7.55
C CYS A 129 -10.98 -4.41 8.28
N LYS A 130 -10.15 -4.00 9.24
CA LYS A 130 -10.25 -2.68 9.89
C LYS A 130 -10.19 -1.55 8.87
N LEU A 131 -9.24 -1.61 7.91
CA LEU A 131 -9.11 -0.64 6.85
C LEU A 131 -10.39 -0.53 6.02
N LYS A 132 -10.97 -1.65 5.61
CA LYS A 132 -12.20 -1.70 4.80
C LYS A 132 -13.41 -1.08 5.50
N TYR A 133 -13.50 -1.22 6.82
CA TYR A 133 -14.66 -0.78 7.59
C TYR A 133 -14.41 0.53 8.35
N THR A 134 -13.36 1.29 8.00
CA THR A 134 -13.21 2.66 8.52
C THR A 134 -14.37 3.54 8.06
N PRO A 135 -14.79 4.49 8.89
CA PRO A 135 -15.93 5.36 8.56
C PRO A 135 -15.58 6.48 7.55
N VAL A 136 -14.39 6.49 6.98
CA VAL A 136 -13.89 7.49 6.04
C VAL A 136 -13.43 6.84 4.74
N PRO A 137 -13.41 7.57 3.60
CA PRO A 137 -12.95 7.03 2.34
C PRO A 137 -11.50 6.54 2.39
N VAL A 138 -11.26 5.35 1.82
CA VAL A 138 -9.94 4.74 1.67
C VAL A 138 -9.59 4.62 0.19
N ILE A 139 -8.53 5.30 -0.22
CA ILE A 139 -8.07 5.34 -1.61
C ILE A 139 -6.74 4.62 -1.74
N GLY A 140 -6.71 3.55 -2.54
CA GLY A 140 -5.48 2.91 -2.96
C GLY A 140 -4.93 3.57 -4.24
N ALA A 141 -3.68 4.02 -4.21
CA ALA A 141 -3.05 4.68 -5.35
C ALA A 141 -1.77 3.94 -5.78
N PRO A 142 -1.87 2.75 -6.40
CA PRO A 142 -0.72 1.94 -6.79
C PRO A 142 0.00 2.48 -8.01
N SER A 143 1.33 2.27 -8.03
CA SER A 143 2.21 2.47 -9.17
C SER A 143 3.16 1.27 -9.29
N GLY A 144 3.40 0.78 -10.50
CA GLY A 144 4.22 -0.40 -10.74
C GLY A 144 3.55 -1.70 -10.25
N LEU A 145 4.35 -2.60 -9.68
CA LEU A 145 3.85 -3.90 -9.23
C LEU A 145 3.09 -3.80 -7.90
N ALA A 146 1.90 -4.40 -7.87
CA ALA A 146 1.12 -4.65 -6.65
C ALA A 146 0.67 -6.13 -6.64
N ALA A 147 1.53 -7.00 -6.12
CA ALA A 147 1.35 -8.45 -6.20
C ALA A 147 0.86 -9.04 -4.88
N GLY A 148 0.06 -10.10 -4.96
CA GLY A 148 -0.35 -10.90 -3.81
C GLY A 148 -0.93 -10.05 -2.68
N GLY A 149 -0.34 -10.13 -1.47
CA GLY A 149 -0.76 -9.32 -0.32
C GLY A 149 -0.82 -7.82 -0.59
N GLY A 150 0.02 -7.27 -1.47
CA GLY A 150 -0.06 -5.88 -1.90
C GLY A 150 -1.36 -5.57 -2.66
N PHE A 151 -1.78 -6.48 -3.54
CA PHE A 151 -3.08 -6.38 -4.19
C PHE A 151 -4.22 -6.61 -3.19
N GLU A 152 -4.04 -7.50 -2.20
CA GLU A 152 -5.05 -7.76 -1.18
C GLU A 152 -5.33 -6.51 -0.33
N VAL A 153 -4.32 -5.73 0.04
CA VAL A 153 -4.51 -4.41 0.70
C VAL A 153 -5.35 -3.48 -0.19
N LEU A 154 -5.01 -3.39 -1.47
CA LEU A 154 -5.76 -2.55 -2.43
C LEU A 154 -7.21 -3.02 -2.61
N ALA A 155 -7.44 -4.32 -2.60
CA ALA A 155 -8.78 -4.89 -2.70
C ALA A 155 -9.71 -4.51 -1.53
N HIS A 156 -9.16 -4.08 -0.40
CA HIS A 156 -9.91 -3.59 0.75
C HIS A 156 -10.11 -2.05 0.76
N CYS A 157 -9.55 -1.32 -0.22
CA CYS A 157 -9.81 0.11 -0.37
C CYS A 157 -11.17 0.36 -1.05
N ASP A 158 -11.81 1.50 -0.80
CA ASP A 158 -13.09 1.88 -1.44
C ASP A 158 -12.91 2.15 -2.94
N LYS A 159 -11.83 2.87 -3.30
CA LYS A 159 -11.49 3.24 -4.67
C LYS A 159 -10.01 3.05 -4.94
N LEU A 160 -9.71 2.77 -6.22
CA LEU A 160 -8.34 2.70 -6.71
C LEU A 160 -8.09 3.82 -7.74
N VAL A 161 -7.01 4.55 -7.55
CA VAL A 161 -6.46 5.51 -8.52
C VAL A 161 -5.16 4.92 -9.04
N VAL A 162 -5.26 4.19 -10.14
CA VAL A 162 -4.18 3.31 -10.63
C VAL A 162 -3.33 4.04 -11.65
N HIS A 163 -2.01 4.03 -11.46
CA HIS A 163 -1.09 4.54 -12.47
C HIS A 163 -1.06 3.58 -13.68
N THR A 164 -0.89 4.15 -14.89
CA THR A 164 -0.95 3.38 -16.15
C THR A 164 0.09 2.29 -16.30
N ASN A 165 1.20 2.34 -15.53
CA ASN A 165 2.24 1.31 -15.51
C ASN A 165 1.98 0.19 -14.50
N SER A 166 0.84 0.20 -13.82
CA SER A 166 0.58 -0.76 -12.74
C SER A 166 0.27 -2.15 -13.30
N VAL A 167 0.88 -3.15 -12.67
CA VAL A 167 0.58 -4.57 -12.85
C VAL A 167 0.18 -5.11 -11.49
N MET A 168 -1.05 -5.57 -11.35
CA MET A 168 -1.56 -5.97 -10.04
C MET A 168 -2.44 -7.21 -10.12
N GLY A 169 -2.42 -8.00 -9.06
CA GLY A 169 -3.24 -9.19 -8.93
C GLY A 169 -2.71 -10.19 -7.92
N LEU A 170 -3.45 -11.31 -7.83
CA LEU A 170 -3.11 -12.44 -6.99
C LEU A 170 -2.11 -13.33 -7.73
N VAL A 171 -0.95 -13.57 -7.14
CA VAL A 171 0.17 -14.31 -7.75
C VAL A 171 0.62 -15.50 -6.90
N GLU A 172 -0.08 -15.79 -5.83
CA GLU A 172 0.28 -16.75 -4.79
C GLU A 172 0.49 -18.17 -5.33
N SER A 173 -0.30 -18.57 -6.32
CA SER A 173 -0.16 -19.89 -6.97
C SER A 173 1.19 -20.08 -7.66
N ALA A 174 1.84 -19.00 -8.11
CA ALA A 174 3.17 -19.07 -8.73
C ALA A 174 4.28 -19.44 -7.73
N VAL A 175 4.04 -19.28 -6.44
CA VAL A 175 4.97 -19.61 -5.36
C VAL A 175 4.46 -20.73 -4.44
N GLY A 176 3.39 -21.40 -4.86
CA GLY A 176 2.87 -22.62 -4.18
C GLY A 176 2.06 -22.33 -2.92
N VAL A 177 1.52 -21.13 -2.76
CA VAL A 177 0.62 -20.76 -1.66
C VAL A 177 -0.73 -20.28 -2.21
N VAL A 178 -1.67 -20.00 -1.32
CA VAL A 178 -3.00 -19.49 -1.68
C VAL A 178 -3.15 -18.04 -1.17
N PRO A 179 -3.93 -17.19 -1.87
CA PRO A 179 -4.27 -15.87 -1.36
C PRO A 179 -5.03 -15.98 -0.04
N SER A 180 -4.47 -15.42 1.01
CA SER A 180 -4.98 -15.60 2.38
C SER A 180 -5.35 -14.30 3.09
N GLY A 181 -5.04 -13.13 2.50
CA GLY A 181 -5.40 -11.83 3.02
C GLY A 181 -6.82 -11.35 2.66
N GLY A 182 -7.61 -12.18 1.98
CA GLY A 182 -8.99 -11.85 1.59
C GLY A 182 -9.17 -11.42 0.14
N GLY A 183 -8.11 -11.38 -0.66
CA GLY A 183 -8.14 -10.89 -2.04
C GLY A 183 -9.13 -11.63 -2.95
N ILE A 184 -9.25 -12.95 -2.83
CA ILE A 184 -10.23 -13.74 -3.59
C ILE A 184 -11.64 -13.28 -3.26
N LYS A 185 -11.98 -13.20 -1.97
CA LYS A 185 -13.30 -12.78 -1.50
C LYS A 185 -13.65 -11.37 -1.97
N GLU A 186 -12.72 -10.42 -1.80
CA GLU A 186 -12.96 -9.03 -2.16
C GLU A 186 -13.10 -8.84 -3.67
N THR A 187 -12.29 -9.52 -4.46
CA THR A 187 -12.39 -9.48 -5.92
C THR A 187 -13.72 -10.07 -6.39
N TYR A 188 -14.15 -11.20 -5.80
CA TYR A 188 -15.44 -11.80 -6.12
C TYR A 188 -16.61 -10.89 -5.75
N LEU A 189 -16.60 -10.29 -4.55
CA LEU A 189 -17.66 -9.39 -4.11
C LEU A 189 -17.78 -8.13 -4.98
N ARG A 190 -16.65 -7.55 -5.40
CA ARG A 190 -16.65 -6.40 -6.32
C ARG A 190 -17.24 -6.77 -7.66
N TRP A 191 -16.78 -7.87 -8.25
CA TRP A 191 -17.32 -8.36 -9.50
C TRP A 191 -18.82 -8.66 -9.39
N PHE A 192 -19.25 -9.32 -8.31
CA PHE A 192 -20.65 -9.66 -8.09
C PHE A 192 -21.51 -8.38 -7.99
N ASN A 193 -21.10 -7.39 -7.20
CA ASN A 193 -21.85 -6.15 -7.01
C ASN A 193 -21.91 -5.30 -8.29
N GLU A 194 -20.87 -5.35 -9.13
CA GLU A 194 -20.86 -4.62 -10.40
C GLU A 194 -21.73 -5.28 -11.49
N THR A 195 -21.84 -6.61 -11.46
CA THR A 195 -22.55 -7.38 -12.50
C THR A 195 -23.99 -7.74 -12.10
N HIS A 196 -24.29 -7.72 -10.82
CA HIS A 196 -25.60 -8.07 -10.26
C HIS A 196 -26.10 -6.91 -9.39
N SER A 197 -26.25 -5.71 -9.99
CA SER A 197 -26.91 -4.60 -9.31
C SER A 197 -28.33 -5.02 -8.99
N TRP A 198 -28.68 -5.03 -7.72
CA TRP A 198 -30.06 -5.24 -7.27
C TRP A 198 -30.85 -4.00 -7.68
N GLU A 199 -31.61 -4.07 -8.76
CA GLU A 199 -32.69 -3.13 -9.05
C GLU A 199 -33.88 -3.39 -8.14
#